data_97297d1ae2e7f8a71f1b3ff87a597ce6
#
_entry.id   97297d1ae2e7f8a71f1b3ff87a597ce6
#
_cell.length_a   1.000
_cell.length_b   1.000
_cell.length_c   1.000
_cell.angle_alpha   90.00
_cell.angle_beta   90.00
_cell.angle_gamma   90.00
#
_symmetry.space_group_name_H-M   'P 1'
#
loop_
_entity.id
_entity.type
_entity.pdbx_description
1 polymer ?
#
loop_
_entity_poly.entity_id
_entity_poly.type
_entity_poly.pdbx_seq_one_letter_code
_entity_poly.pdbx_strand_id
1 'polypeptide(L)'
;PGSAFGLLPGAQRVAAGWELVHRIGKDYEKPVFGIGSIEAHGHTVPVVEIKALERPFCNLLRFKRYSDDGKVIGDLKDDPVVLVVAPLSGHHATLLRDTVRTLLRDHKVYITDWIDARMVPAEAGPFHLDDYVRYVQEFIRHIGAKELHVISVCQPTVPVLAAISLMAAAGEAVPRTMTMMGGPIDTRLSPTQVNDLATTKPISWFEHQVIQQVPANYPGHGRKVYPGFLQHTGFIA
;
A
#
# COMPACT_ATOMS: atom_id res chain seq x y z
N PRO A 1 34.47 0.24 -20.64
CA PRO A 1 35.86 0.46 -20.31
C PRO A 1 35.99 0.36 -18.79
N GLY A 2 36.50 -0.82 -18.31
CA GLY A 2 36.62 -1.13 -16.90
C GLY A 2 37.67 -0.24 -16.24
N SER A 3 37.29 0.46 -15.21
CA SER A 3 38.17 1.20 -14.33
C SER A 3 39.06 0.21 -13.57
N ALA A 4 40.37 0.45 -13.53
CA ALA A 4 41.37 -0.35 -12.79
C ALA A 4 41.05 -0.43 -11.27
N PHE A 5 40.24 0.47 -10.76
CA PHE A 5 39.73 0.48 -9.38
C PHE A 5 38.79 -0.71 -9.05
N GLY A 6 38.13 -1.29 -10.05
CA GLY A 6 37.21 -2.43 -9.84
C GLY A 6 37.91 -3.75 -9.48
N LEU A 7 39.24 -3.81 -9.60
CA LEU A 7 40.04 -5.01 -9.33
C LEU A 7 40.63 -5.06 -7.90
N LEU A 8 40.44 -4.02 -7.09
CA LEU A 8 40.95 -4.00 -5.71
C LEU A 8 40.02 -4.83 -4.79
N PRO A 9 40.60 -5.68 -3.91
CA PRO A 9 39.81 -6.37 -2.91
C PRO A 9 39.03 -5.38 -2.02
N GLY A 10 37.71 -5.49 -2.02
CA GLY A 10 36.85 -4.57 -1.26
C GLY A 10 36.26 -3.38 -2.03
N ALA A 11 36.74 -3.07 -3.25
CA ALA A 11 36.18 -1.98 -4.05
C ALA A 11 34.68 -2.16 -4.35
N GLN A 12 34.24 -3.40 -4.57
CA GLN A 12 32.82 -3.73 -4.77
C GLN A 12 31.99 -3.46 -3.52
N ARG A 13 32.52 -3.73 -2.32
CA ARG A 13 31.84 -3.44 -1.05
C ARG A 13 31.74 -1.93 -0.78
N VAL A 14 32.79 -1.18 -1.11
CA VAL A 14 32.79 0.28 -1.00
C VAL A 14 31.79 0.87 -2.00
N ALA A 15 31.79 0.40 -3.26
CA ALA A 15 30.84 0.84 -4.29
C ALA A 15 29.38 0.52 -3.86
N ALA A 16 29.14 -0.68 -3.36
CA ALA A 16 27.83 -1.06 -2.83
C ALA A 16 27.40 -0.20 -1.63
N GLY A 17 28.35 0.13 -0.73
CA GLY A 17 28.11 1.05 0.38
C GLY A 17 27.76 2.46 -0.08
N TRP A 18 28.46 2.99 -1.07
CA TRP A 18 28.15 4.30 -1.66
C TRP A 18 26.81 4.30 -2.40
N GLU A 19 26.50 3.25 -3.13
CA GLU A 19 25.19 3.09 -3.79
C GLU A 19 24.07 3.02 -2.76
N LEU A 20 24.27 2.29 -1.66
CA LEU A 20 23.31 2.24 -0.55
C LEU A 20 23.08 3.62 0.06
N VAL A 21 24.14 4.36 0.38
CA VAL A 21 24.05 5.74 0.90
C VAL A 21 23.35 6.66 -0.09
N HIS A 22 23.67 6.54 -1.39
CA HIS A 22 23.00 7.32 -2.43
C HIS A 22 21.50 6.99 -2.53
N ARG A 23 21.14 5.71 -2.44
CA ARG A 23 19.73 5.28 -2.47
C ARG A 23 18.95 5.71 -1.22
N ILE A 24 19.59 5.68 -0.04
CA ILE A 24 18.99 6.12 1.22
C ILE A 24 18.67 7.63 1.20
N GLY A 25 19.55 8.43 0.58
CA GLY A 25 19.38 9.89 0.49
C GLY A 25 18.50 10.34 -0.67
N LYS A 26 18.01 9.44 -1.51
CA LYS A 26 17.23 9.80 -2.71
C LYS A 26 15.74 9.87 -2.38
N ASP A 27 15.13 11.04 -2.60
CA ASP A 27 13.67 11.15 -2.66
C ASP A 27 13.17 10.49 -3.95
N TYR A 28 12.43 9.41 -3.79
CA TYR A 28 11.78 8.73 -4.90
C TYR A 28 10.40 9.35 -5.12
N GLU A 29 10.21 9.94 -6.29
CA GLU A 29 8.88 10.37 -6.71
C GLU A 29 7.95 9.16 -6.77
N LYS A 30 6.71 9.36 -6.34
CA LYS A 30 5.67 8.34 -6.43
C LYS A 30 5.40 8.00 -7.90
N PRO A 31 5.60 6.75 -8.34
CA PRO A 31 5.30 6.36 -9.72
C PRO A 31 3.79 6.49 -9.99
N VAL A 32 3.43 6.85 -11.23
CA VAL A 32 2.03 6.81 -11.67
C VAL A 32 1.60 5.38 -11.99
N PHE A 33 0.32 5.06 -11.86
CA PHE A 33 -0.20 3.77 -12.31
C PHE A 33 -0.06 3.61 -13.82
N GLY A 34 -0.34 4.65 -14.61
CA GLY A 34 -0.13 4.68 -16.05
C GLY A 34 -0.95 3.62 -16.81
N ILE A 35 -2.15 3.29 -16.33
CA ILE A 35 -3.06 2.34 -16.96
C ILE A 35 -4.06 3.15 -17.79
N GLY A 36 -3.73 3.44 -19.05
CA GLY A 36 -4.59 4.22 -19.96
C GLY A 36 -5.65 3.38 -20.69
N SER A 37 -5.41 2.08 -20.84
CA SER A 37 -6.36 1.14 -21.46
C SER A 37 -6.10 -0.28 -20.99
N ILE A 38 -7.10 -1.16 -21.19
CA ILE A 38 -7.03 -2.58 -20.85
C ILE A 38 -7.86 -3.41 -21.84
N GLU A 39 -7.47 -4.65 -22.06
CA GLU A 39 -8.30 -5.64 -22.75
C GLU A 39 -9.32 -6.19 -21.75
N ALA A 40 -10.61 -5.97 -22.00
CA ALA A 40 -11.72 -6.45 -21.20
C ALA A 40 -12.83 -6.97 -22.12
N HIS A 41 -13.36 -8.17 -21.85
CA HIS A 41 -14.43 -8.80 -22.62
C HIS A 41 -14.16 -8.83 -24.15
N GLY A 42 -12.88 -8.98 -24.55
CA GLY A 42 -12.45 -9.02 -25.95
C GLY A 42 -12.37 -7.66 -26.63
N HIS A 43 -12.44 -6.56 -25.89
CA HIS A 43 -12.35 -5.19 -26.39
C HIS A 43 -11.27 -4.41 -25.68
N THR A 44 -10.55 -3.56 -26.40
CA THR A 44 -9.66 -2.55 -25.78
C THR A 44 -10.51 -1.40 -25.25
N VAL A 45 -10.55 -1.23 -23.94
CA VAL A 45 -11.32 -0.17 -23.29
C VAL A 45 -10.42 0.84 -22.60
N PRO A 46 -10.68 2.14 -22.72
CA PRO A 46 -9.95 3.17 -22.01
C PRO A 46 -10.22 3.08 -20.49
N VAL A 47 -9.19 3.42 -19.72
CA VAL A 47 -9.23 3.44 -18.25
C VAL A 47 -8.87 4.83 -17.76
N VAL A 48 -9.66 5.33 -16.82
CA VAL A 48 -9.40 6.60 -16.14
C VAL A 48 -9.26 6.34 -14.65
N GLU A 49 -8.16 6.81 -14.07
CA GLU A 49 -7.92 6.82 -12.63
C GLU A 49 -8.66 8.02 -12.01
N ILE A 50 -9.49 7.77 -11.02
CA ILE A 50 -10.21 8.79 -10.26
C ILE A 50 -10.04 8.57 -8.77
N LYS A 51 -9.99 9.65 -8.00
CA LYS A 51 -10.08 9.60 -6.55
C LYS A 51 -11.53 9.48 -6.15
N ALA A 52 -11.95 8.30 -5.71
CA ALA A 52 -13.31 8.04 -5.28
C ALA A 52 -13.59 8.62 -3.88
N LEU A 53 -12.57 8.63 -3.01
CA LEU A 53 -12.64 9.22 -1.68
C LEU A 53 -11.24 9.72 -1.27
N GLU A 54 -11.16 10.89 -0.65
CA GLU A 54 -9.91 11.46 -0.15
C GLU A 54 -9.91 11.50 1.37
N ARG A 55 -8.82 11.07 1.98
CA ARG A 55 -8.56 11.17 3.42
C ARG A 55 -7.13 11.65 3.65
N PRO A 56 -6.83 12.28 4.77
CA PRO A 56 -5.51 12.84 5.04
C PRO A 56 -4.34 11.87 4.80
N PHE A 57 -4.51 10.59 5.15
CA PHE A 57 -3.44 9.59 5.05
C PHE A 57 -3.60 8.61 3.88
N CYS A 58 -4.76 8.57 3.23
CA CYS A 58 -5.02 7.61 2.15
C CYS A 58 -6.10 8.10 1.20
N ASN A 59 -5.86 7.99 -0.09
CA ASN A 59 -6.91 8.12 -1.09
C ASN A 59 -7.47 6.73 -1.43
N LEU A 60 -8.76 6.67 -1.72
CA LEU A 60 -9.37 5.54 -2.40
C LEU A 60 -9.39 5.83 -3.89
N LEU A 61 -8.57 5.15 -4.66
CA LEU A 61 -8.56 5.28 -6.11
C LEU A 61 -9.53 4.27 -6.74
N ARG A 62 -10.17 4.68 -7.81
CA ARG A 62 -10.99 3.83 -8.68
C ARG A 62 -10.47 3.91 -10.09
N PHE A 63 -10.30 2.77 -10.74
CA PHE A 63 -9.98 2.66 -12.16
C PHE A 63 -11.29 2.42 -12.92
N LYS A 64 -11.80 3.45 -13.57
CA LYS A 64 -13.07 3.38 -14.30
C LYS A 64 -12.80 3.11 -15.78
N ARG A 65 -13.41 2.04 -16.27
CA ARG A 65 -13.38 1.65 -17.68
C ARG A 65 -14.57 2.30 -18.42
N TYR A 66 -14.36 2.68 -19.66
CA TYR A 66 -15.35 3.32 -20.49
C TYR A 66 -15.51 2.60 -21.82
N SER A 67 -16.70 2.69 -22.42
CA SER A 67 -16.98 2.25 -23.78
C SER A 67 -18.16 3.06 -24.31
N ASP A 68 -18.23 3.23 -25.63
CA ASP A 68 -19.39 3.78 -26.34
C ASP A 68 -20.31 2.66 -26.87
N ASP A 69 -19.86 1.39 -26.83
CA ASP A 69 -20.64 0.23 -27.21
C ASP A 69 -21.55 -0.22 -26.04
N GLY A 70 -22.86 -0.23 -26.30
CA GLY A 70 -23.87 -0.57 -25.28
C GLY A 70 -23.74 -1.97 -24.71
N LYS A 71 -23.29 -2.96 -25.51
CA LYS A 71 -23.04 -4.33 -25.03
C LYS A 71 -21.85 -4.36 -24.09
N VAL A 72 -20.73 -3.75 -24.48
CA VAL A 72 -19.53 -3.65 -23.65
C VAL A 72 -19.84 -2.90 -22.35
N ILE A 73 -20.64 -1.83 -22.40
CA ILE A 73 -21.09 -1.12 -21.19
C ILE A 73 -21.87 -2.06 -20.26
N GLY A 74 -22.72 -2.93 -20.80
CA GLY A 74 -23.45 -3.94 -20.03
C GLY A 74 -22.50 -4.88 -19.31
N ASP A 75 -21.59 -5.51 -20.04
CA ASP A 75 -20.59 -6.44 -19.51
C ASP A 75 -19.74 -5.78 -18.41
N LEU A 76 -19.25 -4.55 -18.65
CA LEU A 76 -18.47 -3.79 -17.66
C LEU A 76 -19.28 -3.42 -16.41
N LYS A 77 -20.60 -3.24 -16.51
CA LYS A 77 -21.50 -2.97 -15.36
C LYS A 77 -21.73 -4.21 -14.50
N ASP A 78 -21.75 -5.38 -15.11
CA ASP A 78 -22.02 -6.65 -14.41
C ASP A 78 -20.76 -7.20 -13.72
N ASP A 79 -19.57 -6.71 -14.07
CA ASP A 79 -18.33 -7.13 -13.45
C ASP A 79 -18.35 -6.93 -11.92
N PRO A 80 -17.80 -7.90 -11.16
CA PRO A 80 -17.69 -7.81 -9.71
C PRO A 80 -16.79 -6.64 -9.27
N VAL A 81 -17.00 -6.19 -8.05
CA VAL A 81 -16.25 -5.08 -7.46
C VAL A 81 -15.17 -5.59 -6.53
N VAL A 82 -13.95 -5.13 -6.72
CA VAL A 82 -12.80 -5.50 -5.90
C VAL A 82 -12.17 -4.26 -5.27
N LEU A 83 -11.93 -4.32 -3.96
CA LEU A 83 -11.05 -3.40 -3.23
C LEU A 83 -9.71 -4.10 -2.97
N VAL A 84 -8.65 -3.55 -3.52
CA VAL A 84 -7.27 -3.95 -3.21
C VAL A 84 -6.76 -3.05 -2.09
N VAL A 85 -6.40 -3.63 -0.96
CA VAL A 85 -5.77 -2.90 0.15
C VAL A 85 -4.26 -3.07 0.04
N ALA A 86 -3.59 -2.01 -0.40
CA ALA A 86 -2.15 -1.98 -0.60
C ALA A 86 -1.39 -1.79 0.71
N PRO A 87 -0.17 -2.35 0.85
CA PRO A 87 0.68 -2.10 2.01
C PRO A 87 1.10 -0.63 2.09
N LEU A 88 1.23 -0.11 3.31
CA LEU A 88 1.78 1.22 3.58
C LEU A 88 3.27 1.17 4.03
N SER A 89 3.84 -0.01 4.13
CA SER A 89 5.18 -0.25 4.68
C SER A 89 6.30 0.11 3.68
N GLY A 90 6.57 1.40 3.49
CA GLY A 90 7.70 1.88 2.69
C GLY A 90 7.54 1.76 1.17
N HIS A 91 6.33 1.41 0.69
CA HIS A 91 6.01 1.27 -0.73
C HIS A 91 4.86 2.18 -1.15
N HIS A 92 4.82 2.50 -2.43
CA HIS A 92 3.64 3.11 -3.04
C HIS A 92 2.65 2.04 -3.52
N ALA A 93 1.37 2.37 -3.59
CA ALA A 93 0.32 1.46 -4.09
C ALA A 93 0.60 0.95 -5.52
N THR A 94 1.39 1.69 -6.29
CA THR A 94 1.85 1.30 -7.64
C THR A 94 2.70 0.04 -7.69
N LEU A 95 3.18 -0.47 -6.55
CA LEU A 95 3.75 -1.82 -6.43
C LEU A 95 2.76 -2.88 -6.94
N LEU A 96 1.46 -2.65 -6.77
CA LEU A 96 0.38 -3.54 -7.20
C LEU A 96 -0.21 -3.17 -8.57
N ARG A 97 0.52 -2.40 -9.40
CA ARG A 97 0.08 -1.99 -10.74
C ARG A 97 -0.38 -3.17 -11.60
N ASP A 98 0.42 -4.23 -11.64
CA ASP A 98 0.11 -5.39 -12.49
C ASP A 98 -1.06 -6.21 -11.93
N THR A 99 -1.23 -6.26 -10.61
CA THR A 99 -2.42 -6.81 -9.96
C THR A 99 -3.67 -6.03 -10.37
N VAL A 100 -3.62 -4.70 -10.28
CA VAL A 100 -4.72 -3.82 -10.73
C VAL A 100 -5.02 -4.03 -12.21
N ARG A 101 -3.98 -4.06 -13.06
CA ARG A 101 -4.13 -4.29 -14.50
C ARG A 101 -4.78 -5.64 -14.80
N THR A 102 -4.39 -6.68 -14.10
CA THR A 102 -4.95 -8.03 -14.28
C THR A 102 -6.43 -8.05 -13.87
N LEU A 103 -6.76 -7.50 -12.71
CA LEU A 103 -8.14 -7.45 -12.22
C LEU A 103 -9.06 -6.60 -13.12
N LEU A 104 -8.55 -5.54 -13.72
CA LEU A 104 -9.33 -4.67 -14.59
C LEU A 104 -9.85 -5.35 -15.87
N ARG A 105 -9.40 -6.55 -16.19
CA ARG A 105 -9.89 -7.31 -17.35
C ARG A 105 -11.34 -7.75 -17.18
N ASP A 106 -11.74 -8.03 -15.94
CA ASP A 106 -13.03 -8.61 -15.58
C ASP A 106 -13.60 -8.15 -14.22
N HIS A 107 -13.03 -7.07 -13.62
CA HIS A 107 -13.47 -6.50 -12.36
C HIS A 107 -13.52 -4.98 -12.39
N LYS A 108 -14.37 -4.39 -11.57
CA LYS A 108 -14.31 -2.98 -11.16
C LYS A 108 -13.32 -2.86 -10.00
N VAL A 109 -12.25 -2.09 -10.18
CA VAL A 109 -11.13 -2.09 -9.24
C VAL A 109 -11.03 -0.77 -8.49
N TYR A 110 -10.97 -0.89 -7.16
CA TYR A 110 -10.56 0.15 -6.24
C TYR A 110 -9.25 -0.26 -5.56
N ILE A 111 -8.42 0.72 -5.19
CA ILE A 111 -7.19 0.49 -4.42
C ILE A 111 -6.97 1.59 -3.41
N THR A 112 -6.45 1.24 -2.23
CA THR A 112 -5.95 2.20 -1.24
C THR A 112 -4.62 2.77 -1.71
N ASP A 113 -4.52 4.09 -1.71
CA ASP A 113 -3.34 4.84 -2.13
C ASP A 113 -2.83 5.67 -0.95
N TRP A 114 -1.91 5.09 -0.18
CA TRP A 114 -1.36 5.69 1.03
C TRP A 114 -0.49 6.89 0.70
N ILE A 115 -0.69 7.97 1.43
CA ILE A 115 0.06 9.21 1.31
C ILE A 115 1.28 9.12 2.23
N ASP A 116 2.43 9.55 1.73
CA ASP A 116 3.64 9.68 2.54
C ASP A 116 3.34 10.56 3.76
N ALA A 117 3.55 10.02 4.96
CA ALA A 117 3.25 10.72 6.20
C ALA A 117 4.00 12.06 6.35
N ARG A 118 5.13 12.24 5.65
CA ARG A 118 5.85 13.53 5.58
C ARG A 118 4.99 14.62 4.92
N MET A 119 4.14 14.22 3.97
CA MET A 119 3.27 15.12 3.20
C MET A 119 1.92 15.37 3.85
N VAL A 120 1.59 14.67 4.93
CA VAL A 120 0.34 14.86 5.68
C VAL A 120 0.54 15.94 6.74
N PRO A 121 -0.19 17.09 6.66
CA PRO A 121 -0.06 18.17 7.63
C PRO A 121 -0.21 17.69 9.09
N ALA A 122 0.55 18.28 10.00
CA ALA A 122 0.54 17.86 11.42
C ALA A 122 -0.85 18.00 12.05
N GLU A 123 -1.64 18.99 11.61
CA GLU A 123 -2.99 19.28 12.06
C GLU A 123 -3.98 18.14 11.77
N ALA A 124 -3.66 17.24 10.82
CA ALA A 124 -4.46 16.03 10.56
C ALA A 124 -4.43 15.02 11.73
N GLY A 125 -3.62 15.29 12.75
CA GLY A 125 -3.50 14.44 13.93
C GLY A 125 -2.62 13.20 13.70
N PRO A 126 -2.54 12.31 14.70
CA PRO A 126 -1.82 11.04 14.60
C PRO A 126 -2.55 10.04 13.71
N PHE A 127 -1.84 8.99 13.29
CA PHE A 127 -2.41 7.86 12.58
C PHE A 127 -1.92 6.56 13.23
N HIS A 128 -2.86 5.83 13.81
CA HIS A 128 -2.63 4.57 14.53
C HIS A 128 -3.30 3.39 13.82
N LEU A 129 -3.14 2.18 14.36
CA LEU A 129 -3.77 0.99 13.83
C LEU A 129 -5.31 1.11 13.77
N ASP A 130 -5.91 1.71 14.80
CA ASP A 130 -7.35 1.94 14.85
C ASP A 130 -7.83 2.88 13.73
N ASP A 131 -7.02 3.87 13.35
CA ASP A 131 -7.31 4.75 12.23
C ASP A 131 -7.25 3.99 10.89
N TYR A 132 -6.28 3.08 10.76
CA TYR A 132 -6.20 2.21 9.60
C TYR A 132 -7.45 1.34 9.48
N VAL A 133 -7.85 0.68 10.57
CA VAL A 133 -9.05 -0.15 10.64
C VAL A 133 -10.28 0.68 10.24
N ARG A 134 -10.44 1.89 10.78
CA ARG A 134 -11.55 2.81 10.45
C ARG A 134 -11.54 3.20 8.97
N TYR A 135 -10.39 3.49 8.38
CA TYR A 135 -10.29 3.81 6.95
C TYR A 135 -10.75 2.64 6.08
N VAL A 136 -10.32 1.41 6.40
CA VAL A 136 -10.77 0.21 5.67
C VAL A 136 -12.29 0.05 5.76
N GLN A 137 -12.87 0.18 6.97
CA GLN A 137 -14.32 0.12 7.17
C GLN A 137 -15.06 1.21 6.37
N GLU A 138 -14.52 2.42 6.37
CA GLU A 138 -15.09 3.54 5.64
C GLU A 138 -15.07 3.29 4.12
N PHE A 139 -13.97 2.78 3.59
CA PHE A 139 -13.85 2.46 2.17
C PHE A 139 -14.81 1.33 1.76
N ILE A 140 -14.94 0.30 2.60
CA ILE A 140 -15.91 -0.79 2.39
C ILE A 140 -17.35 -0.23 2.36
N ARG A 141 -17.72 0.64 3.32
CA ARG A 141 -19.05 1.26 3.35
C ARG A 141 -19.29 2.17 2.14
N HIS A 142 -18.28 2.95 1.73
CA HIS A 142 -18.34 3.87 0.58
C HIS A 142 -18.56 3.12 -0.74
N ILE A 143 -17.89 1.99 -0.94
CA ILE A 143 -18.03 1.16 -2.17
C ILE A 143 -19.35 0.39 -2.16
N GLY A 144 -19.79 -0.07 -0.99
CA GLY A 144 -20.95 -0.95 -0.80
C GLY A 144 -20.54 -2.38 -0.50
N ALA A 145 -20.61 -2.77 0.76
CA ALA A 145 -20.07 -4.02 1.27
C ALA A 145 -20.63 -5.29 0.59
N LYS A 146 -21.96 -5.34 0.34
CA LYS A 146 -22.64 -6.58 -0.08
C LYS A 146 -22.16 -7.17 -1.41
N GLU A 147 -21.67 -6.33 -2.31
CA GLU A 147 -21.21 -6.74 -3.65
C GLU A 147 -19.67 -6.66 -3.77
N LEU A 148 -18.99 -6.42 -2.66
CA LEU A 148 -17.56 -6.17 -2.63
C LEU A 148 -16.76 -7.44 -2.35
N HIS A 149 -15.67 -7.61 -3.08
CA HIS A 149 -14.58 -8.53 -2.77
C HIS A 149 -13.38 -7.73 -2.27
N VAL A 150 -12.71 -8.18 -1.21
CA VAL A 150 -11.54 -7.50 -0.66
C VAL A 150 -10.31 -8.38 -0.83
N ILE A 151 -9.24 -7.79 -1.37
CA ILE A 151 -7.91 -8.40 -1.46
C ILE A 151 -6.95 -7.55 -0.64
N SER A 152 -6.27 -8.16 0.32
CA SER A 152 -5.23 -7.52 1.12
C SER A 152 -3.90 -8.22 0.93
N VAL A 153 -2.85 -7.44 0.64
CA VAL A 153 -1.53 -7.98 0.27
C VAL A 153 -0.51 -7.61 1.35
N CYS A 154 0.08 -8.61 2.01
CA CYS A 154 1.10 -8.46 3.04
C CYS A 154 0.56 -7.81 4.32
N GLN A 155 1.17 -6.74 4.82
CA GLN A 155 0.85 -6.04 6.06
C GLN A 155 -0.65 -5.68 6.24
N PRO A 156 -1.39 -5.20 5.23
CA PRO A 156 -2.82 -4.85 5.38
C PRO A 156 -3.74 -6.01 5.78
N THR A 157 -3.31 -7.25 5.69
CA THR A 157 -4.15 -8.39 6.08
C THR A 157 -4.63 -8.27 7.54
N VAL A 158 -3.79 -7.76 8.44
CA VAL A 158 -4.14 -7.56 9.85
C VAL A 158 -5.24 -6.51 10.04
N PRO A 159 -5.10 -5.25 9.59
CA PRO A 159 -6.17 -4.25 9.75
C PRO A 159 -7.42 -4.58 8.94
N VAL A 160 -7.32 -5.28 7.79
CA VAL A 160 -8.48 -5.73 7.02
C VAL A 160 -9.26 -6.80 7.76
N LEU A 161 -8.57 -7.80 8.34
CA LEU A 161 -9.19 -8.82 9.17
C LEU A 161 -9.92 -8.17 10.37
N ALA A 162 -9.25 -7.25 11.06
CA ALA A 162 -9.84 -6.53 12.19
C ALA A 162 -11.06 -5.70 11.77
N ALA A 163 -10.96 -4.95 10.65
CA ALA A 163 -12.03 -4.11 10.14
C ALA A 163 -13.29 -4.91 9.83
N ILE A 164 -13.15 -6.00 9.07
CA ILE A 164 -14.28 -6.85 8.67
C ILE A 164 -14.86 -7.61 9.88
N SER A 165 -14.01 -8.10 10.78
CA SER A 165 -14.48 -8.75 12.02
C SER A 165 -15.28 -7.82 12.92
N LEU A 166 -14.86 -6.57 13.07
CA LEU A 166 -15.59 -5.56 13.84
C LEU A 166 -16.91 -5.18 13.17
N MET A 167 -16.97 -5.06 11.84
CA MET A 167 -18.21 -4.83 11.10
C MET A 167 -19.18 -5.99 11.31
N ALA A 168 -18.69 -7.23 11.21
CA ALA A 168 -19.50 -8.42 11.43
C ALA A 168 -20.04 -8.48 12.87
N ALA A 169 -19.21 -8.20 13.87
CA ALA A 169 -19.59 -8.16 15.28
C ALA A 169 -20.63 -7.08 15.57
N ALA A 170 -20.60 -5.97 14.84
CA ALA A 170 -21.60 -4.90 14.92
C ALA A 170 -22.89 -5.19 14.12
N GLY A 171 -22.99 -6.33 13.45
CA GLY A 171 -24.14 -6.68 12.60
C GLY A 171 -24.22 -5.88 11.31
N GLU A 172 -23.13 -5.22 10.90
CA GLU A 172 -23.05 -4.48 9.64
C GLU A 172 -22.89 -5.44 8.44
N ALA A 173 -23.24 -4.94 7.26
CA ALA A 173 -22.94 -5.64 6.02
C ALA A 173 -21.41 -5.78 5.82
N VAL A 174 -20.97 -6.99 5.50
CA VAL A 174 -19.56 -7.31 5.25
C VAL A 174 -19.33 -7.69 3.78
N PRO A 175 -18.09 -7.61 3.27
CA PRO A 175 -17.74 -8.04 1.92
C PRO A 175 -18.06 -9.53 1.69
N ARG A 176 -18.34 -9.89 0.43
CA ARG A 176 -18.60 -11.28 0.03
C ARG A 176 -17.41 -12.19 0.28
N THR A 177 -16.22 -11.70 0.02
CA THR A 177 -14.96 -12.43 0.25
C THR A 177 -13.89 -11.52 0.80
N MET A 178 -12.99 -12.11 1.56
CA MET A 178 -11.76 -11.50 2.05
C MET A 178 -10.60 -12.41 1.71
N THR A 179 -9.76 -11.99 0.76
CA THR A 179 -8.55 -12.70 0.36
C THR A 179 -7.36 -12.06 1.05
N MET A 180 -6.64 -12.83 1.85
CA MET A 180 -5.46 -12.40 2.57
C MET A 180 -4.22 -13.06 1.97
N MET A 181 -3.30 -12.26 1.42
CA MET A 181 -2.12 -12.74 0.71
C MET A 181 -0.85 -12.44 1.50
N GLY A 182 -0.22 -13.49 2.05
CA GLY A 182 1.11 -13.42 2.66
C GLY A 182 1.23 -12.47 3.85
N GLY A 183 0.19 -12.37 4.67
CA GLY A 183 0.16 -11.43 5.78
C GLY A 183 0.53 -12.01 7.13
N PRO A 184 1.07 -11.21 8.05
CA PRO A 184 1.54 -11.64 9.36
C PRO A 184 0.39 -11.74 10.38
N ILE A 185 -0.55 -12.66 10.16
CA ILE A 185 -1.73 -12.84 11.04
C ILE A 185 -1.34 -13.39 12.40
N ASP A 186 -0.50 -14.42 12.43
CA ASP A 186 0.08 -14.95 13.67
C ASP A 186 1.61 -15.00 13.56
N THR A 187 2.26 -13.98 14.10
CA THR A 187 3.71 -13.84 14.03
C THR A 187 4.48 -14.81 14.93
N ARG A 188 3.79 -15.63 15.75
CA ARG A 188 4.38 -16.71 16.53
C ARG A 188 4.71 -17.92 15.66
N LEU A 189 4.01 -18.05 14.51
CA LEU A 189 4.21 -19.12 13.56
C LEU A 189 5.17 -18.66 12.47
N SER A 190 6.34 -19.31 12.36
CA SER A 190 7.41 -18.95 11.42
C SER A 190 7.86 -17.47 11.52
N PRO A 191 8.33 -17.03 12.69
CA PRO A 191 8.74 -15.65 12.90
C PRO A 191 9.89 -15.27 11.97
N THR A 192 9.85 -14.04 11.45
CA THR A 192 10.97 -13.42 10.73
C THR A 192 11.91 -12.74 11.69
N GLN A 193 13.13 -12.38 11.25
CA GLN A 193 14.07 -11.58 12.05
C GLN A 193 13.46 -10.28 12.56
N VAL A 194 12.55 -9.65 11.77
CA VAL A 194 11.82 -8.44 12.17
C VAL A 194 10.86 -8.73 13.32
N ASN A 195 10.18 -9.89 13.30
CA ASN A 195 9.32 -10.32 14.41
C ASN A 195 10.13 -10.57 15.68
N ASP A 196 11.28 -11.26 15.57
CA ASP A 196 12.17 -11.49 16.70
C ASP A 196 12.70 -10.19 17.29
N LEU A 197 13.08 -9.24 16.44
CA LEU A 197 13.48 -7.90 16.87
C LEU A 197 12.36 -7.21 17.65
N ALA A 198 11.12 -7.25 17.12
CA ALA A 198 9.95 -6.63 17.75
C ALA A 198 9.60 -7.22 19.13
N THR A 199 9.87 -8.50 19.35
CA THR A 199 9.59 -9.18 20.63
C THR A 199 10.74 -9.11 21.62
N THR A 200 11.97 -8.90 21.17
CA THR A 200 13.18 -8.91 22.03
C THR A 200 13.64 -7.52 22.45
N LYS A 201 13.28 -6.46 21.72
CA LYS A 201 13.66 -5.08 22.05
C LYS A 201 12.53 -4.35 22.77
N PRO A 202 12.85 -3.52 23.80
CA PRO A 202 11.85 -2.67 24.45
C PRO A 202 11.39 -1.54 23.50
N ILE A 203 10.19 -1.00 23.73
CA ILE A 203 9.64 0.08 22.92
C ILE A 203 10.57 1.31 22.86
N SER A 204 11.26 1.62 23.95
CA SER A 204 12.24 2.72 23.99
C SER A 204 13.38 2.55 22.98
N TRP A 205 13.77 1.32 22.67
CA TRP A 205 14.77 1.06 21.65
C TRP A 205 14.27 1.52 20.26
N PHE A 206 13.01 1.18 19.94
CA PHE A 206 12.39 1.61 18.65
C PHE A 206 12.26 3.12 18.59
N GLU A 207 11.85 3.77 19.68
CA GLU A 207 11.72 5.23 19.76
C GLU A 207 13.05 5.96 19.50
N HIS A 208 14.19 5.39 19.90
CA HIS A 208 15.50 6.02 19.76
C HIS A 208 16.26 5.59 18.48
N GLN A 209 16.01 4.38 17.96
CA GLN A 209 16.79 3.82 16.86
C GLN A 209 16.03 3.80 15.52
N VAL A 210 14.72 3.76 15.56
CA VAL A 210 13.88 3.52 14.37
C VAL A 210 12.97 4.70 14.07
N ILE A 211 12.28 5.23 15.09
CA ILE A 211 11.31 6.31 14.92
C ILE A 211 12.05 7.64 14.77
N GLN A 212 11.71 8.37 13.70
CA GLN A 212 12.29 9.68 13.41
C GLN A 212 11.19 10.74 13.35
N GLN A 213 11.58 12.00 13.55
CA GLN A 213 10.68 13.12 13.34
C GLN A 213 10.80 13.63 11.91
N VAL A 214 9.66 13.97 11.32
CA VAL A 214 9.60 14.60 10.00
C VAL A 214 10.26 15.98 10.07
N PRO A 215 11.24 16.29 9.18
CA PRO A 215 11.94 17.57 9.16
C PRO A 215 11.03 18.76 8.86
N ALA A 216 11.52 19.98 9.18
CA ALA A 216 10.74 21.23 9.07
C ALA A 216 10.36 21.63 7.64
N ASN A 217 11.02 21.09 6.63
CA ASN A 217 10.75 21.36 5.22
C ASN A 217 9.56 20.58 4.63
N TYR A 218 8.92 19.73 5.44
CA TYR A 218 7.74 18.96 5.02
C TYR A 218 6.48 19.41 5.77
N PRO A 219 5.28 19.29 5.14
CA PRO A 219 4.00 19.62 5.78
C PRO A 219 3.75 18.89 7.11
N GLY A 220 4.22 17.64 7.21
CA GLY A 220 4.09 16.81 8.40
C GLY A 220 5.16 17.04 9.47
N HIS A 221 5.83 18.19 9.48
CA HIS A 221 6.87 18.51 10.44
C HIS A 221 6.54 18.12 11.88
N GLY A 222 7.51 17.50 12.56
CA GLY A 222 7.35 17.04 13.94
C GLY A 222 6.61 15.72 14.11
N ARG A 223 5.97 15.20 13.07
CA ARG A 223 5.31 13.87 13.10
C ARG A 223 6.35 12.78 13.33
N LYS A 224 6.08 11.87 14.26
CA LYS A 224 6.90 10.67 14.47
C LYS A 224 6.55 9.63 13.41
N VAL A 225 7.56 9.13 12.68
CA VAL A 225 7.40 8.19 11.59
C VAL A 225 8.43 7.06 11.66
N TYR A 226 8.08 5.91 11.12
CA TYR A 226 9.04 4.87 10.76
C TYR A 226 9.45 5.09 9.30
N PRO A 227 10.65 5.61 9.01
CA PRO A 227 11.04 5.97 7.66
C PRO A 227 11.06 4.78 6.70
N GLY A 228 10.58 4.99 5.47
CA GLY A 228 10.48 3.95 4.44
C GLY A 228 11.82 3.29 4.11
N PHE A 229 12.93 4.05 4.11
CA PHE A 229 14.25 3.49 3.82
C PHE A 229 14.70 2.47 4.88
N LEU A 230 14.36 2.67 6.16
CA LEU A 230 14.64 1.69 7.22
C LEU A 230 13.79 0.44 7.07
N GLN A 231 12.52 0.60 6.62
CA GLN A 231 11.65 -0.53 6.34
C GLN A 231 12.22 -1.37 5.18
N HIS A 232 12.67 -0.72 4.11
CA HIS A 232 13.33 -1.42 2.99
C HIS A 232 14.58 -2.19 3.42
N THR A 233 15.39 -1.62 4.30
CA THR A 233 16.58 -2.32 4.84
C THR A 233 16.18 -3.60 5.58
N GLY A 234 15.08 -3.57 6.36
CA GLY A 234 14.54 -4.74 7.04
C GLY A 234 13.99 -5.84 6.11
N PHE A 235 13.63 -5.49 4.85
CA PHE A 235 13.19 -6.47 3.86
C PHE A 235 14.36 -7.13 3.08
N ILE A 236 15.53 -6.49 3.07
CA ILE A 236 16.71 -6.97 2.33
C ILE A 236 17.62 -7.82 3.23
N ALA A 237 17.55 -7.65 4.54
CA ALA A 237 18.31 -8.39 5.54
C ALA A 237 17.75 -9.79 5.80
#